data_e5d7896af73e7ec0d50b4c0332f248d2
#
_entry.id   e5d7896af73e7ec0d50b4c0332f248d2
#
_cell.length_a   1.000
_cell.length_b   1.000
_cell.length_c   1.000
_cell.angle_alpha   90.00
_cell.angle_beta   90.00
_cell.angle_gamma   90.00
#
_symmetry.space_group_name_H-M   'P 1'
#
loop_
_entity.id
_entity.type
_entity.pdbx_description
1 polymer ?
#
loop_
_entity_poly.entity_id
_entity_poly.type
_entity_poly.pdbx_seq_one_letter_code
_entity_poly.pdbx_strand_id
1 'polypeptide(L)'
;MRAPLPPTSPSLLEESHRPYFLWWTDATVGDLRAHLMEANPDIRAYWMGALLREANTRDVWLFVTPEMIREAWDRLQRHLGRSRPMWAYLLQAPGTWPPPGARLAG
;
A
#
# COMPACT_ATOMS: atom_id res chain seq x y z
N MET A 1 9.60 -14.47 16.57
CA MET A 1 8.91 -13.59 15.62
C MET A 1 9.69 -12.31 15.42
N ARG A 2 9.83 -11.91 14.20
CA ARG A 2 10.55 -10.69 13.91
C ARG A 2 9.62 -9.49 13.99
N ALA A 3 10.09 -8.44 14.63
CA ALA A 3 9.34 -7.18 14.64
C ALA A 3 9.28 -6.60 13.23
N PRO A 4 8.19 -5.92 12.88
CA PRO A 4 8.13 -5.25 11.59
C PRO A 4 9.18 -4.15 11.52
N LEU A 5 9.61 -3.83 10.31
CA LEU A 5 10.55 -2.75 10.09
C LEU A 5 9.89 -1.43 10.49
N PRO A 6 10.65 -0.51 11.08
CA PRO A 6 10.10 0.81 11.37
C PRO A 6 9.78 1.54 10.07
N PRO A 7 8.89 2.53 10.12
CA PRO A 7 8.61 3.34 8.94
C PRO A 7 9.86 4.11 8.50
N THR A 8 9.86 4.57 7.25
CA THR A 8 10.97 5.38 6.75
C THR A 8 11.08 6.71 7.51
N SER A 9 9.98 7.16 8.11
CA SER A 9 9.99 8.35 8.97
C SER A 9 8.97 8.14 10.10
N PRO A 10 9.35 8.46 11.35
CA PRO A 10 8.39 8.38 12.45
C PRO A 10 7.17 9.27 12.27
N SER A 11 7.28 10.34 11.48
CA SER A 11 6.16 11.25 11.22
C SER A 11 5.01 10.54 10.54
N LEU A 12 5.26 9.42 9.87
CA LEU A 12 4.19 8.67 9.22
C LEU A 12 3.20 8.06 10.22
N LEU A 13 3.54 8.11 11.51
CA LEU A 13 2.64 7.65 12.56
C LEU A 13 1.76 8.79 13.09
N GLU A 14 1.98 10.02 12.65
CA GLU A 14 1.26 11.20 13.11
C GLU A 14 0.18 11.58 12.12
N GLU A 15 -1.04 11.67 12.60
CA GLU A 15 -2.20 11.90 11.71
C GLU A 15 -2.16 13.25 11.01
N SER A 16 -1.54 14.25 11.62
CA SER A 16 -1.48 15.58 11.02
C SER A 16 -0.36 15.72 9.99
N HIS A 17 0.50 14.72 9.87
CA HIS A 17 1.64 14.78 8.96
C HIS A 17 1.20 14.58 7.52
N ARG A 18 1.80 15.33 6.60
CA ARG A 18 1.58 15.13 5.16
C ARG A 18 2.62 14.16 4.66
N PRO A 19 2.23 12.92 4.31
CA PRO A 19 3.23 11.93 3.93
C PRO A 19 3.87 12.25 2.58
N TYR A 20 5.14 11.88 2.45
CA TYR A 20 5.91 12.17 1.23
C TYR A 20 5.27 11.58 -0.03
N PHE A 21 4.58 10.45 0.13
CA PHE A 21 4.05 9.73 -1.03
C PHE A 21 2.72 10.30 -1.53
N LEU A 22 2.15 11.27 -0.84
CA LEU A 22 0.95 11.97 -1.30
C LEU A 22 1.31 13.38 -1.75
N TRP A 23 2.36 13.47 -2.55
CA TRP A 23 3.00 14.73 -2.92
C TRP A 23 2.13 15.66 -3.76
N TRP A 24 1.11 15.12 -4.44
CA TRP A 24 0.25 15.94 -5.31
C TRP A 24 -0.97 16.50 -4.60
N THR A 25 -1.10 16.27 -3.31
CA THR A 25 -2.28 16.68 -2.55
C THR A 25 -1.88 17.15 -1.17
N ASP A 26 -2.78 17.84 -0.49
CA ASP A 26 -2.57 18.28 0.88
C ASP A 26 -3.02 17.26 1.91
N ALA A 27 -3.38 16.05 1.48
CA ALA A 27 -3.88 15.03 2.38
C ALA A 27 -2.85 14.67 3.44
N THR A 28 -3.33 14.47 4.66
CA THR A 28 -2.50 14.04 5.79
C THR A 28 -2.60 12.53 5.96
N VAL A 29 -1.80 12.00 6.88
CA VAL A 29 -1.90 10.59 7.26
C VAL A 29 -3.31 10.26 7.73
N GLY A 30 -3.91 11.14 8.53
CA GLY A 30 -5.28 10.95 8.99
C GLY A 30 -6.28 10.93 7.85
N ASP A 31 -6.08 11.81 6.87
CA ASP A 31 -6.94 11.83 5.69
C ASP A 31 -6.83 10.52 4.91
N LEU A 32 -5.61 10.03 4.74
CA LEU A 32 -5.40 8.76 4.05
C LEU A 32 -6.12 7.63 4.77
N ARG A 33 -5.98 7.56 6.08
CA ARG A 33 -6.66 6.50 6.84
C ARG A 33 -8.17 6.58 6.67
N ALA A 34 -8.72 7.80 6.67
CA ALA A 34 -10.16 7.98 6.46
C ALA A 34 -10.57 7.53 5.06
N HIS A 35 -9.78 7.88 4.04
CA HIS A 35 -10.08 7.46 2.67
C HIS A 35 -10.03 5.95 2.49
N LEU A 36 -9.13 5.28 3.21
CA LEU A 36 -9.04 3.82 3.15
C LEU A 36 -10.22 3.13 3.83
N MET A 37 -11.00 3.88 4.60
CA MET A 37 -12.20 3.38 5.27
C MET A 37 -13.49 3.82 4.60
N GLU A 38 -13.41 4.50 3.46
CA GLU A 38 -14.59 4.98 2.75
C GLU A 38 -15.51 3.83 2.38
N ALA A 39 -16.83 4.10 2.43
CA ALA A 39 -17.80 3.12 2.03
C ALA A 39 -17.73 2.80 0.53
N ASN A 40 -17.38 3.80 -0.27
CA ASN A 40 -17.26 3.63 -1.71
C ASN A 40 -15.97 2.87 -2.06
N PRO A 41 -16.09 1.66 -2.62
CA PRO A 41 -14.89 0.87 -2.91
C PRO A 41 -13.98 1.48 -3.98
N ASP A 42 -14.51 2.32 -4.85
CA ASP A 42 -13.67 2.96 -5.86
C ASP A 42 -12.81 4.05 -5.24
N ILE A 43 -13.33 4.75 -4.24
CA ILE A 43 -12.54 5.75 -3.52
C ILE A 43 -11.43 5.06 -2.74
N ARG A 44 -11.75 3.98 -2.04
CA ARG A 44 -10.75 3.21 -1.32
C ARG A 44 -9.65 2.73 -2.28
N ALA A 45 -10.06 2.22 -3.43
CA ALA A 45 -9.11 1.69 -4.41
C ALA A 45 -8.18 2.76 -4.95
N TYR A 46 -8.70 3.95 -5.19
CA TYR A 46 -7.87 5.05 -5.67
C TYR A 46 -6.75 5.37 -4.68
N TRP A 47 -7.12 5.56 -3.41
CA TRP A 47 -6.13 5.93 -2.39
C TRP A 47 -5.18 4.78 -2.07
N MET A 48 -5.69 3.55 -2.06
CA MET A 48 -4.84 2.39 -1.87
C MET A 48 -3.86 2.25 -3.03
N GLY A 49 -4.33 2.47 -4.25
CA GLY A 49 -3.45 2.44 -5.41
C GLY A 49 -2.35 3.48 -5.34
N ALA A 50 -2.70 4.69 -4.92
CA ALA A 50 -1.71 5.74 -4.75
C ALA A 50 -0.66 5.35 -3.71
N LEU A 51 -1.10 4.79 -2.60
CA LEU A 51 -0.20 4.30 -1.56
C LEU A 51 0.77 3.26 -2.11
N LEU A 52 0.25 2.26 -2.80
CA LEU A 52 1.06 1.17 -3.32
C LEU A 52 2.03 1.64 -4.40
N ARG A 53 1.62 2.62 -5.20
CA ARG A 53 2.44 3.11 -6.30
C ARG A 53 3.56 4.03 -5.82
N GLU A 54 3.28 4.89 -4.85
CA GLU A 54 4.16 5.99 -4.50
C GLU A 54 4.97 5.77 -3.22
N ALA A 55 4.48 4.95 -2.30
CA ALA A 55 5.16 4.79 -1.02
C ALA A 55 6.23 3.71 -1.09
N ASN A 56 7.24 3.84 -0.23
CA ASN A 56 8.18 2.76 0.00
C ASN A 56 7.38 1.55 0.50
N THR A 57 7.71 0.36 0.00
CA THR A 57 6.95 -0.85 0.32
C THR A 57 6.79 -1.06 1.82
N ARG A 58 7.83 -0.78 2.59
CA ARG A 58 7.73 -1.00 4.03
C ARG A 58 6.76 -0.03 4.70
N ASP A 59 6.55 1.14 4.12
CA ASP A 59 5.58 2.10 4.66
C ASP A 59 4.15 1.70 4.32
N VAL A 60 3.95 0.96 3.23
CA VAL A 60 2.63 0.48 2.84
C VAL A 60 1.97 -0.30 3.98
N TRP A 61 2.75 -1.11 4.68
CA TRP A 61 2.22 -1.98 5.71
C TRP A 61 1.79 -1.27 6.99
N LEU A 62 2.05 0.03 7.07
CA LEU A 62 1.49 0.85 8.16
C LEU A 62 0.00 1.09 7.98
N PHE A 63 -0.50 0.97 6.76
CA PHE A 63 -1.84 1.41 6.41
C PHE A 63 -2.75 0.30 5.91
N VAL A 64 -2.20 -0.71 5.25
CA VAL A 64 -3.00 -1.77 4.65
C VAL A 64 -2.35 -3.12 4.87
N THR A 65 -3.14 -4.17 4.71
CA THR A 65 -2.67 -5.56 4.80
C THR A 65 -2.73 -6.19 3.42
N PRO A 66 -2.00 -7.30 3.20
CA PRO A 66 -2.11 -8.03 1.94
C PRO A 66 -3.55 -8.44 1.62
N GLU A 67 -4.33 -8.80 2.63
CA GLU A 67 -5.72 -9.18 2.43
C GLU A 67 -6.55 -8.03 1.88
N MET A 68 -6.35 -6.84 2.43
CA MET A 68 -7.04 -5.64 1.94
C MET A 68 -6.72 -5.38 0.48
N ILE A 69 -5.45 -5.56 0.10
CA ILE A 69 -5.03 -5.35 -1.28
C ILE A 69 -5.69 -6.37 -2.20
N ARG A 70 -5.73 -7.64 -1.78
CA ARG A 70 -6.35 -8.68 -2.60
C ARG A 70 -7.84 -8.43 -2.80
N GLU A 71 -8.53 -8.01 -1.75
CA GLU A 71 -9.96 -7.72 -1.85
C GLU A 71 -10.25 -6.58 -2.80
N ALA A 72 -9.37 -5.60 -2.86
CA ALA A 72 -9.56 -4.43 -3.70
C ALA A 72 -8.93 -4.59 -5.09
N TRP A 73 -8.27 -5.72 -5.36
CA TRP A 73 -7.39 -5.85 -6.52
C TRP A 73 -8.05 -5.46 -7.84
N ASP A 74 -9.26 -5.94 -8.08
CA ASP A 74 -9.91 -5.69 -9.36
C ASP A 74 -10.10 -4.20 -9.63
N ARG A 75 -10.31 -3.42 -8.58
CA ARG A 75 -10.51 -1.99 -8.73
C ARG A 75 -9.21 -1.21 -8.67
N LEU A 76 -8.26 -1.66 -7.85
CA LEU A 76 -7.07 -0.85 -7.61
C LEU A 76 -5.96 -1.08 -8.62
N GLN A 77 -5.95 -2.24 -9.30
CA GLN A 77 -4.81 -2.56 -10.18
C GLN A 77 -4.59 -1.52 -11.27
N ARG A 78 -5.64 -0.87 -11.74
CA ARG A 78 -5.51 0.16 -12.77
C ARG A 78 -4.83 1.43 -12.26
N HIS A 79 -4.71 1.58 -10.95
CA HIS A 79 -4.07 2.75 -10.35
C HIS A 79 -2.59 2.51 -10.02
N LEU A 80 -2.07 1.33 -10.31
CA LEU A 80 -0.73 0.95 -9.88
C LEU A 80 0.37 1.33 -10.87
N GLY A 81 0.01 1.63 -12.12
CA GLY A 81 1.00 1.99 -13.10
C GLY A 81 2.08 0.93 -13.24
N ARG A 82 3.33 1.36 -13.21
CA ARG A 82 4.47 0.45 -13.40
C ARG A 82 4.64 -0.52 -12.25
N SER A 83 4.08 -0.24 -11.08
CA SER A 83 4.22 -1.13 -9.95
C SER A 83 3.26 -2.31 -9.98
N ARG A 84 2.31 -2.32 -10.93
CA ARG A 84 1.31 -3.37 -11.01
C ARG A 84 1.90 -4.79 -11.09
N PRO A 85 2.89 -5.04 -11.98
CA PRO A 85 3.43 -6.41 -12.05
C PRO A 85 4.10 -6.85 -10.75
N MET A 86 4.80 -5.95 -10.09
CA MET A 86 5.44 -6.27 -8.82
C MET A 86 4.40 -6.66 -7.77
N TRP A 87 3.32 -5.87 -7.66
CA TRP A 87 2.29 -6.15 -6.67
C TRP A 87 1.53 -7.42 -6.99
N ALA A 88 1.25 -7.67 -8.28
CA ALA A 88 0.62 -8.93 -8.68
C ALA A 88 1.47 -10.12 -8.27
N TYR A 89 2.77 -10.01 -8.48
CA TYR A 89 3.71 -11.06 -8.12
C TYR A 89 3.74 -11.29 -6.61
N LEU A 90 3.86 -10.21 -5.85
CA LEU A 90 3.97 -10.30 -4.40
C LEU A 90 2.73 -10.89 -3.74
N LEU A 91 1.57 -10.75 -4.37
CA LEU A 91 0.33 -11.23 -3.79
C LEU A 91 -0.01 -12.67 -4.15
N GLN A 92 0.81 -13.35 -4.93
CA GLN A 92 0.52 -14.71 -5.38
C GLN A 92 0.50 -15.74 -4.29
N ALA A 93 1.39 -15.62 -3.31
CA ALA A 93 1.55 -16.61 -2.27
C ALA A 93 1.33 -15.97 -0.92
N PRO A 94 0.05 -15.86 -0.49
CA PRO A 94 -0.25 -15.26 0.80
C PRO A 94 0.44 -16.03 1.92
N GLY A 95 0.94 -15.29 2.90
CA GLY A 95 1.62 -15.87 4.04
C GLY A 95 3.09 -16.11 3.83
N THR A 96 3.57 -16.02 2.62
CA THR A 96 4.99 -16.18 2.31
C THR A 96 5.46 -14.98 1.50
N TRP A 97 6.38 -14.25 2.03
CA TRP A 97 6.71 -12.97 1.44
C TRP A 97 8.20 -12.73 1.44
N PRO A 98 8.87 -12.75 0.31
CA PRO A 98 8.32 -13.07 -1.02
C PRO A 98 7.93 -14.53 -1.12
N PRO A 99 7.12 -14.93 -2.12
CA PRO A 99 6.66 -16.31 -2.24
C PRO A 99 7.82 -17.27 -2.44
N PRO A 100 7.73 -18.50 -1.89
CA PRO A 100 8.78 -19.49 -2.10
C PRO A 100 8.92 -19.78 -3.57
N GLY A 101 10.14 -19.98 -4.01
CA GLY A 101 10.40 -20.23 -5.41
C GLY A 101 10.26 -19.03 -6.28
N ALA A 102 9.86 -17.93 -5.72
CA ALA A 102 9.76 -16.70 -6.46
C ALA A 102 11.15 -16.23 -6.82
N ARG A 103 11.41 -16.16 -8.08
CA ARG A 103 12.68 -15.66 -8.59
C ARG A 103 12.38 -14.40 -9.33
N LEU A 104 12.87 -13.31 -8.81
CA LEU A 104 12.62 -12.04 -9.48
C LEU A 104 13.26 -12.03 -10.86
N ALA A 105 14.29 -12.80 -11.04
CA ALA A 105 14.90 -12.95 -12.34
C ALA A 105 14.13 -13.89 -13.23
N GLY A 106 13.38 -14.76 -12.63
CA GLY A 106 12.61 -15.72 -13.39
C GLY A 106 11.33 -15.15 -13.83
#